data_5fadc766bb1de6948b2257d7cfcf6e90
#
_entry.id   5fadc766bb1de6948b2257d7cfcf6e90
#
_cell.length_a   1.000
_cell.length_b   1.000
_cell.length_c   1.000
_cell.angle_alpha   90.00
_cell.angle_beta   90.00
_cell.angle_gamma   90.00
#
_symmetry.space_group_name_H-M   'P 1'
#
loop_
_entity.id
_entity.type
_entity.pdbx_description
1 polymer ?
#
loop_
_entity_poly.entity_id
_entity_poly.type
_entity_poly.pdbx_seq_one_letter_code
_entity_poly.pdbx_strand_id
1 'polypeptide(L)'
;MTTPTAAAAPRTRAAARSALAAARRPADLFPADDAEAARSYRRLARLLHPDTAPPAERPAAEAEFARLDALWRRRTAARPAAAVLTTRHRTYTLGPTLATGDLAVLREASYEERGTRRRALLKIPRTVTDNDLMEREADALARLARHGERRHRGYAPRLLESVRHRDPDTGAERRVNALVPLDGFHTLAEVRAAHPDGLDPRDAAWMWRRLLVALGWAHRAGRVHGAVLPEHVLIHPALHGLVLVDWCYSTAPGDPVPALVERHRAHYPPEVTGRRPATGATDLHLASRTMAALMGERTPQPMRAFLRGCTLPAQARRPHDAWRLLAELDDLLHRLYGPRTFRPFTMPGTRPHP
;
A
#
# COMPACT_ATOMS: atom_id res chain seq x y z
N MET A 1 -22.07 -23.64 -3.22
CA MET A 1 -20.74 -24.07 -2.73
C MET A 1 -20.85 -24.20 -1.23
N THR A 2 -20.90 -25.44 -0.75
CA THR A 2 -21.07 -25.81 0.66
C THR A 2 -19.81 -25.46 1.46
N THR A 3 -19.96 -24.63 2.47
CA THR A 3 -18.96 -24.36 3.50
C THR A 3 -18.56 -25.68 4.18
N PRO A 4 -17.27 -26.02 4.33
CA PRO A 4 -16.89 -27.22 5.07
C PRO A 4 -17.25 -27.03 6.54
N THR A 5 -18.16 -27.85 7.02
CA THR A 5 -18.52 -27.98 8.43
C THR A 5 -17.24 -28.26 9.22
N ALA A 6 -16.94 -27.42 10.22
CA ALA A 6 -15.83 -27.65 11.15
C ALA A 6 -16.03 -29.02 11.81
N ALA A 7 -15.14 -29.97 11.48
CA ALA A 7 -15.19 -31.31 12.05
C ALA A 7 -15.04 -31.20 13.58
N ALA A 8 -15.97 -31.83 14.32
CA ALA A 8 -15.98 -31.80 15.77
C ALA A 8 -14.62 -32.31 16.32
N ALA A 9 -14.07 -31.59 17.30
CA ALA A 9 -12.76 -31.92 17.86
C ALA A 9 -12.74 -33.33 18.45
N PRO A 10 -11.70 -34.17 18.18
CA PRO A 10 -11.60 -35.52 18.66
C PRO A 10 -11.74 -35.61 20.19
N ARG A 11 -12.64 -36.48 20.66
CA ARG A 11 -12.88 -36.71 22.11
C ARG A 11 -12.42 -38.10 22.57
N THR A 12 -12.09 -39.00 21.65
CA THR A 12 -11.61 -40.34 21.94
C THR A 12 -10.28 -40.60 21.26
N ARG A 13 -9.51 -41.60 21.78
CA ARG A 13 -8.23 -42.05 21.18
C ARG A 13 -8.42 -42.48 19.72
N ALA A 14 -9.46 -43.28 19.42
CA ALA A 14 -9.74 -43.74 18.07
C ALA A 14 -9.99 -42.58 17.10
N ALA A 15 -10.78 -41.57 17.51
CA ALA A 15 -11.03 -40.39 16.69
C ALA A 15 -9.76 -39.54 16.49
N ALA A 16 -8.90 -39.45 17.52
CA ALA A 16 -7.62 -38.75 17.45
C ALA A 16 -6.64 -39.44 16.48
N ARG A 17 -6.56 -40.76 16.50
CA ARG A 17 -5.78 -41.59 15.57
C ARG A 17 -6.26 -41.41 14.12
N SER A 18 -7.56 -41.47 13.87
CA SER A 18 -8.12 -41.23 12.54
C SER A 18 -7.80 -39.83 12.03
N ALA A 19 -7.96 -38.77 12.86
CA ALA A 19 -7.62 -37.41 12.50
C ALA A 19 -6.13 -37.25 12.17
N LEU A 20 -5.26 -37.83 12.99
CA LEU A 20 -3.81 -37.81 12.77
C LEU A 20 -3.42 -38.56 11.50
N ALA A 21 -4.02 -39.71 11.24
CA ALA A 21 -3.76 -40.52 10.03
C ALA A 21 -4.14 -39.77 8.75
N ALA A 22 -5.25 -39.05 8.77
CA ALA A 22 -5.73 -38.25 7.64
C ALA A 22 -4.93 -36.95 7.41
N ALA A 23 -4.26 -36.42 8.45
CA ALA A 23 -3.56 -35.13 8.38
C ALA A 23 -2.28 -35.24 7.55
N ARG A 24 -2.14 -34.36 6.55
CA ARG A 24 -0.92 -34.22 5.72
C ARG A 24 -0.11 -32.98 6.06
N ARG A 25 -0.74 -31.95 6.60
CA ARG A 25 -0.15 -30.66 6.95
C ARG A 25 -0.67 -30.17 8.31
N PRO A 26 0.05 -29.28 9.01
CA PRO A 26 -0.37 -28.78 10.32
C PRO A 26 -1.77 -28.19 10.36
N ALA A 27 -2.21 -27.51 9.31
CA ALA A 27 -3.53 -26.87 9.22
C ALA A 27 -4.71 -27.88 9.25
N ASP A 28 -4.45 -29.17 8.98
CA ASP A 28 -5.48 -30.22 9.01
C ASP A 28 -5.84 -30.63 10.46
N LEU A 29 -4.96 -30.34 11.45
CA LEU A 29 -5.15 -30.66 12.88
C LEU A 29 -5.27 -29.44 13.77
N PHE A 30 -4.64 -28.33 13.38
CA PHE A 30 -4.48 -27.17 14.23
C PHE A 30 -5.12 -25.94 13.61
N PRO A 31 -6.05 -25.27 14.32
CA PRO A 31 -6.63 -24.00 13.88
C PRO A 31 -5.57 -22.91 13.63
N ALA A 32 -5.96 -21.86 12.90
CA ALA A 32 -5.08 -20.73 12.62
C ALA A 32 -4.71 -19.92 13.88
N ASP A 33 -5.65 -19.79 14.82
CA ASP A 33 -5.43 -19.14 16.12
C ASP A 33 -4.47 -19.95 17.00
N ASP A 34 -3.47 -19.28 17.55
CA ASP A 34 -2.39 -19.95 18.32
C ASP A 34 -2.87 -20.53 19.66
N ALA A 35 -3.81 -19.84 20.34
CA ALA A 35 -4.34 -20.32 21.60
C ALA A 35 -5.24 -21.55 21.39
N GLU A 36 -6.04 -21.55 20.32
CA GLU A 36 -6.87 -22.70 19.93
C GLU A 36 -6.01 -23.87 19.44
N ALA A 37 -4.97 -23.60 18.66
CA ALA A 37 -4.03 -24.63 18.22
C ALA A 37 -3.29 -25.28 19.36
N ALA A 38 -2.83 -24.50 20.34
CA ALA A 38 -2.20 -25.02 21.55
C ALA A 38 -3.17 -25.86 22.39
N ARG A 39 -4.43 -25.46 22.49
CA ARG A 39 -5.49 -26.28 23.13
C ARG A 39 -5.73 -27.59 22.37
N SER A 40 -5.75 -27.52 21.05
CA SER A 40 -5.91 -28.70 20.19
C SER A 40 -4.75 -29.67 20.32
N TYR A 41 -3.50 -29.17 20.29
CA TYR A 41 -2.30 -29.98 20.52
C TYR A 41 -2.34 -30.67 21.88
N ARG A 42 -2.58 -29.94 22.97
CA ARG A 42 -2.63 -30.51 24.34
C ARG A 42 -3.70 -31.60 24.47
N ARG A 43 -4.86 -31.46 23.84
CA ARG A 43 -5.92 -32.45 23.81
C ARG A 43 -5.50 -33.71 23.07
N LEU A 44 -4.96 -33.57 21.84
CA LEU A 44 -4.48 -34.68 21.02
C LEU A 44 -3.32 -35.41 21.72
N ALA A 45 -2.39 -34.65 22.30
CA ALA A 45 -1.26 -35.21 23.04
C ALA A 45 -1.72 -36.10 24.23
N ARG A 46 -2.73 -35.66 25.01
CA ARG A 46 -3.27 -36.49 26.09
C ARG A 46 -3.95 -37.77 25.57
N LEU A 47 -4.69 -37.68 24.46
CA LEU A 47 -5.38 -38.83 23.88
C LEU A 47 -4.44 -39.85 23.23
N LEU A 48 -3.31 -39.40 22.69
CA LEU A 48 -2.35 -40.22 21.93
C LEU A 48 -1.11 -40.57 22.74
N HIS A 49 -1.01 -40.13 24.02
CA HIS A 49 0.18 -40.37 24.82
C HIS A 49 0.48 -41.87 24.95
N PRO A 50 1.75 -42.31 24.78
CA PRO A 50 2.11 -43.73 24.87
C PRO A 50 1.77 -44.36 26.22
N ASP A 51 1.92 -43.60 27.33
CA ASP A 51 1.62 -44.11 28.67
C ASP A 51 0.14 -44.44 28.90
N THR A 52 -0.76 -43.87 28.11
CA THR A 52 -2.19 -44.15 28.18
C THR A 52 -2.62 -45.29 27.26
N ALA A 53 -1.67 -45.89 26.51
CA ALA A 53 -1.93 -47.01 25.60
C ALA A 53 -1.80 -48.36 26.31
N PRO A 54 -2.58 -49.38 25.92
CA PRO A 54 -2.35 -50.74 26.32
C PRO A 54 -0.91 -51.20 26.00
N PRO A 55 -0.29 -52.05 26.81
CA PRO A 55 1.10 -52.44 26.58
C PRO A 55 1.40 -52.96 25.16
N ALA A 56 0.50 -53.72 24.58
CA ALA A 56 0.63 -54.25 23.21
C ALA A 56 0.59 -53.16 22.12
N GLU A 57 0.00 -52.00 22.38
CA GLU A 57 -0.14 -50.88 21.42
C GLU A 57 0.90 -49.77 21.62
N ARG A 58 1.75 -49.84 22.65
CA ARG A 58 2.72 -48.79 22.95
C ARG A 58 3.64 -48.40 21.79
N PRO A 59 4.24 -49.36 21.03
CA PRO A 59 5.13 -48.97 19.95
C PRO A 59 4.37 -48.17 18.81
N ALA A 60 3.11 -48.55 18.54
CA ALA A 60 2.28 -47.81 17.61
C ALA A 60 1.91 -46.40 18.15
N ALA A 61 1.63 -46.29 19.44
CA ALA A 61 1.33 -45.05 20.11
C ALA A 61 2.53 -44.07 20.15
N GLU A 62 3.73 -44.58 20.31
CA GLU A 62 4.99 -43.79 20.24
C GLU A 62 5.16 -43.20 18.82
N ALA A 63 4.93 -44.00 17.77
CA ALA A 63 5.01 -43.53 16.39
C ALA A 63 3.95 -42.46 16.08
N GLU A 64 2.72 -42.64 16.58
CA GLU A 64 1.62 -41.69 16.44
C GLU A 64 1.93 -40.37 17.18
N PHE A 65 2.43 -40.46 18.39
CA PHE A 65 2.82 -39.30 19.18
C PHE A 65 3.98 -38.52 18.54
N ALA A 66 5.01 -39.23 18.05
CA ALA A 66 6.12 -38.64 17.32
C ALA A 66 5.65 -37.90 16.05
N ARG A 67 4.67 -38.48 15.33
CA ARG A 67 4.06 -37.83 14.17
C ARG A 67 3.26 -36.58 14.55
N LEU A 68 2.47 -36.62 15.61
CA LEU A 68 1.76 -35.45 16.14
C LEU A 68 2.72 -34.33 16.49
N ASP A 69 3.80 -34.67 17.21
CA ASP A 69 4.82 -33.73 17.63
C ASP A 69 5.61 -33.14 16.45
N ALA A 70 5.87 -33.93 15.41
CA ALA A 70 6.49 -33.46 14.17
C ALA A 70 5.59 -32.45 13.44
N LEU A 71 4.26 -32.67 13.37
CA LEU A 71 3.30 -31.73 12.79
C LEU A 71 3.20 -30.45 13.64
N TRP A 72 3.25 -30.58 14.97
CA TRP A 72 3.27 -29.43 15.87
C TRP A 72 4.54 -28.61 15.72
N ARG A 73 5.72 -29.24 15.71
CA ARG A 73 7.00 -28.57 15.43
C ARG A 73 7.00 -27.88 14.07
N ARG A 74 6.48 -28.52 13.03
CA ARG A 74 6.36 -27.88 11.70
C ARG A 74 5.44 -26.65 11.73
N ARG A 75 4.35 -26.65 12.53
CA ARG A 75 3.50 -25.47 12.71
C ARG A 75 4.23 -24.36 13.46
N THR A 76 4.96 -24.70 14.53
CA THR A 76 5.67 -23.74 15.36
C THR A 76 6.98 -23.26 14.72
N ALA A 77 7.70 -24.13 14.01
CA ALA A 77 8.91 -23.76 13.26
C ALA A 77 8.61 -22.93 12.00
N ALA A 78 7.41 -23.08 11.43
CA ALA A 78 7.00 -22.26 10.28
C ALA A 78 6.68 -20.80 10.64
N ARG A 79 6.80 -20.43 11.91
CA ARG A 79 6.69 -19.05 12.38
C ARG A 79 8.05 -18.61 12.91
N PRO A 80 8.89 -17.99 12.08
CA PRO A 80 10.04 -17.25 12.61
C PRO A 80 9.48 -16.25 13.64
N ALA A 81 10.19 -16.10 14.76
CA ALA A 81 9.88 -15.04 15.73
C ALA A 81 9.59 -13.78 14.93
N ALA A 82 8.42 -13.16 15.16
CA ALA A 82 8.00 -12.02 14.35
C ALA A 82 9.15 -11.02 14.33
N ALA A 83 9.71 -10.78 13.16
CA ALA A 83 10.85 -9.87 13.04
C ALA A 83 10.42 -8.51 13.61
N VAL A 84 11.28 -7.93 14.44
CA VAL A 84 10.99 -6.71 15.19
C VAL A 84 11.95 -5.62 14.74
N LEU A 85 11.43 -4.41 14.53
CA LEU A 85 12.23 -3.21 14.32
C LEU A 85 12.02 -2.30 15.52
N THR A 86 13.05 -2.13 16.35
CA THR A 86 13.00 -1.25 17.51
C THR A 86 13.65 0.09 17.21
N THR A 87 12.95 1.16 17.56
CA THR A 87 13.41 2.54 17.46
C THR A 87 13.51 3.18 18.83
N ARG A 88 13.90 4.44 18.90
CA ARG A 88 13.89 5.20 20.18
C ARG A 88 12.47 5.43 20.74
N HIS A 89 11.46 5.37 19.86
CA HIS A 89 10.08 5.75 20.23
C HIS A 89 9.11 4.59 20.17
N ARG A 90 9.37 3.56 19.35
CA ARG A 90 8.43 2.46 19.09
C ARG A 90 9.16 1.15 18.81
N THR A 91 8.45 0.07 19.07
CA THR A 91 8.82 -1.27 18.64
C THR A 91 7.76 -1.76 17.65
N TYR A 92 8.17 -1.99 16.41
CA TYR A 92 7.31 -2.50 15.34
C TYR A 92 7.46 -4.01 15.21
N THR A 93 6.36 -4.72 15.34
CA THR A 93 6.28 -6.13 14.95
C THR A 93 5.99 -6.18 13.46
N LEU A 94 6.90 -6.78 12.70
CA LEU A 94 6.82 -6.84 11.24
C LEU A 94 5.83 -7.91 10.79
N GLY A 95 4.95 -7.53 9.88
CA GLY A 95 4.00 -8.38 9.19
C GLY A 95 4.50 -8.82 7.80
N PRO A 96 3.59 -9.23 6.92
CA PRO A 96 3.91 -9.61 5.55
C PRO A 96 4.35 -8.41 4.70
N THR A 97 5.02 -8.71 3.59
CA THR A 97 5.27 -7.73 2.53
C THR A 97 3.96 -7.44 1.80
N LEU A 98 3.57 -6.16 1.76
CA LEU A 98 2.39 -5.70 1.05
C LEU A 98 2.68 -5.49 -0.44
N ALA A 99 3.80 -4.85 -0.77
CA ALA A 99 4.21 -4.57 -2.13
C ALA A 99 5.73 -4.41 -2.24
N THR A 100 6.27 -4.65 -3.43
CA THR A 100 7.67 -4.38 -3.77
C THR A 100 7.70 -3.43 -4.96
N GLY A 101 8.15 -2.20 -4.71
CA GLY A 101 8.35 -1.17 -5.72
C GLY A 101 9.79 -1.15 -6.25
N ASP A 102 10.08 -0.17 -7.10
CA ASP A 102 11.42 -0.02 -7.70
C ASP A 102 12.49 0.34 -6.65
N LEU A 103 12.16 1.24 -5.72
CA LEU A 103 13.08 1.78 -4.71
C LEU A 103 12.92 1.14 -3.33
N ALA A 104 11.72 0.69 -2.98
CA ALA A 104 11.42 0.25 -1.63
C ALA A 104 10.46 -0.95 -1.58
N VAL A 105 10.53 -1.67 -0.47
CA VAL A 105 9.57 -2.69 -0.07
C VAL A 105 8.61 -2.06 0.94
N LEU A 106 7.32 -2.23 0.73
CA LEU A 106 6.28 -1.87 1.67
C LEU A 106 5.92 -3.08 2.51
N ARG A 107 6.03 -2.97 3.83
CA ARG A 107 5.78 -4.05 4.76
C ARG A 107 4.77 -3.64 5.81
N GLU A 108 3.78 -4.48 6.05
CA GLU A 108 2.86 -4.26 7.15
C GLU A 108 3.60 -4.37 8.48
N ALA A 109 3.16 -3.60 9.47
CA ALA A 109 3.67 -3.66 10.82
C ALA A 109 2.60 -3.27 11.83
N SER A 110 2.84 -3.59 13.09
CA SER A 110 2.04 -3.11 14.21
C SER A 110 2.94 -2.67 15.36
N TYR A 111 2.47 -1.70 16.15
CA TYR A 111 3.14 -1.20 17.34
C TYR A 111 2.12 -0.94 18.45
N GLU A 112 2.59 -0.88 19.69
CA GLU A 112 1.77 -0.50 20.83
C GLU A 112 1.84 1.01 21.08
N GLU A 113 0.69 1.64 21.27
CA GLU A 113 0.58 3.05 21.65
C GLU A 113 -0.47 3.18 22.75
N ARG A 114 -0.02 3.53 23.96
CA ARG A 114 -0.88 3.67 25.15
C ARG A 114 -1.75 2.42 25.42
N GLY A 115 -1.15 1.23 25.33
CA GLY A 115 -1.83 -0.05 25.53
C GLY A 115 -2.76 -0.47 24.39
N THR A 116 -2.77 0.26 23.28
CA THR A 116 -3.57 -0.07 22.09
C THR A 116 -2.64 -0.47 20.94
N ARG A 117 -2.92 -1.62 20.34
CA ARG A 117 -2.22 -2.07 19.14
C ARG A 117 -2.65 -1.21 17.93
N ARG A 118 -1.67 -0.58 17.30
CA ARG A 118 -1.83 0.26 16.10
C ARG A 118 -1.15 -0.38 14.91
N ARG A 119 -1.69 -0.15 13.72
CA ARG A 119 -1.09 -0.58 12.45
C ARG A 119 -0.14 0.49 11.93
N ALA A 120 0.90 0.04 11.27
CA ALA A 120 1.84 0.88 10.52
C ALA A 120 2.17 0.23 9.18
N LEU A 121 2.66 1.03 8.24
CA LEU A 121 3.25 0.61 6.99
C LEU A 121 4.71 1.05 6.99
N LEU A 122 5.63 0.10 6.93
CA LEU A 122 7.06 0.39 6.84
C LEU A 122 7.48 0.42 5.38
N LYS A 123 8.06 1.52 4.96
CA LYS A 123 8.71 1.69 3.66
C LYS A 123 10.21 1.54 3.85
N ILE A 124 10.76 0.44 3.34
CA ILE A 124 12.14 0.01 3.55
C ILE A 124 12.86 0.07 2.20
N PRO A 125 13.94 0.85 2.05
CA PRO A 125 14.65 0.92 0.77
C PRO A 125 15.26 -0.44 0.43
N ARG A 126 15.25 -0.79 -0.86
CA ARG A 126 15.80 -2.06 -1.35
C ARG A 126 17.32 -2.08 -1.24
N THR A 127 17.95 -0.95 -1.47
CA THR A 127 19.39 -0.78 -1.39
C THR A 127 19.75 0.36 -0.44
N VAL A 128 20.96 0.36 0.09
CA VAL A 128 21.46 1.47 0.95
C VAL A 128 21.65 2.77 0.17
N THR A 129 21.82 2.67 -1.15
CA THR A 129 21.94 3.83 -2.05
C THR A 129 20.64 4.62 -2.17
N ASP A 130 19.50 4.04 -1.80
CA ASP A 130 18.19 4.70 -1.84
C ASP A 130 17.83 5.40 -0.51
N ASN A 131 18.75 5.41 0.46
CA ASN A 131 18.53 6.04 1.76
C ASN A 131 18.26 7.54 1.66
N ASP A 132 18.91 8.24 0.72
CA ASP A 132 18.71 9.66 0.46
C ASP A 132 17.29 9.95 -0.04
N LEU A 133 16.71 9.06 -0.85
CA LEU A 133 15.34 9.17 -1.32
C LEU A 133 14.33 8.95 -0.17
N MET A 134 14.62 8.03 0.77
CA MET A 134 13.79 7.86 1.96
C MET A 134 13.88 9.07 2.90
N GLU A 135 15.03 9.68 3.04
CA GLU A 135 15.22 10.92 3.80
C GLU A 135 14.44 12.08 3.17
N ARG A 136 14.54 12.21 1.86
CA ARG A 136 13.80 13.21 1.07
C ARG A 136 12.28 13.05 1.23
N GLU A 137 11.75 11.83 1.23
CA GLU A 137 10.34 11.58 1.50
C GLU A 137 9.93 12.04 2.90
N ALA A 138 10.72 11.69 3.91
CA ALA A 138 10.45 12.10 5.29
C ALA A 138 10.44 13.63 5.45
N ASP A 139 11.40 14.31 4.82
CA ASP A 139 11.48 15.78 4.82
C ASP A 139 10.30 16.42 4.08
N ALA A 140 9.90 15.86 2.93
CA ALA A 140 8.76 16.34 2.18
C ALA A 140 7.47 16.23 3.01
N LEU A 141 7.21 15.06 3.59
CA LEU A 141 6.03 14.81 4.42
C LEU A 141 6.01 15.70 5.68
N ALA A 142 7.18 15.89 6.34
CA ALA A 142 7.31 16.78 7.47
C ALA A 142 7.06 18.25 7.09
N ARG A 143 7.54 18.69 5.92
CA ARG A 143 7.29 20.03 5.40
C ARG A 143 5.82 20.26 5.08
N LEU A 144 5.18 19.32 4.38
CA LEU A 144 3.74 19.36 4.06
C LEU A 144 2.89 19.41 5.34
N ALA A 145 3.25 18.64 6.36
CA ALA A 145 2.55 18.65 7.65
C ALA A 145 2.71 19.99 8.41
N ARG A 146 3.85 20.67 8.29
CA ARG A 146 4.12 21.95 8.98
C ARG A 146 3.58 23.18 8.24
N HIS A 147 3.79 23.22 6.93
CA HIS A 147 3.55 24.42 6.11
C HIS A 147 2.31 24.32 5.22
N GLY A 148 1.80 23.10 4.98
CA GLY A 148 0.57 22.91 4.22
C GLY A 148 -0.67 23.24 5.07
N GLU A 149 -1.70 23.76 4.43
CA GLU A 149 -2.99 24.05 5.08
C GLU A 149 -3.54 22.77 5.74
N ARG A 150 -3.96 22.86 7.01
CA ARG A 150 -4.41 21.71 7.83
C ARG A 150 -5.52 20.90 7.19
N ARG A 151 -6.50 21.58 6.55
CA ARG A 151 -7.65 20.94 5.89
C ARG A 151 -7.26 20.03 4.73
N HIS A 152 -6.06 20.18 4.16
CA HIS A 152 -5.57 19.40 3.02
C HIS A 152 -4.53 18.34 3.40
N ARG A 153 -4.21 18.16 4.69
CA ARG A 153 -3.19 17.18 5.14
C ARG A 153 -3.50 15.73 4.73
N GLY A 154 -4.77 15.40 4.51
CA GLY A 154 -5.19 14.09 4.05
C GLY A 154 -4.78 13.74 2.62
N TYR A 155 -4.20 14.69 1.85
CA TYR A 155 -3.70 14.44 0.51
C TYR A 155 -2.29 13.83 0.46
N ALA A 156 -1.62 13.65 1.59
CA ALA A 156 -0.33 12.96 1.70
C ALA A 156 -0.35 11.93 2.83
N PRO A 157 0.49 10.88 2.79
CA PRO A 157 0.61 9.92 3.87
C PRO A 157 1.05 10.60 5.17
N ARG A 158 0.53 10.13 6.29
CA ARG A 158 1.00 10.58 7.60
C ARG A 158 2.24 9.80 8.01
N LEU A 159 3.36 10.50 8.11
CA LEU A 159 4.60 9.96 8.65
C LEU A 159 4.48 9.80 10.17
N LEU A 160 4.74 8.61 10.70
CA LEU A 160 4.84 8.32 12.13
C LEU A 160 6.26 8.65 12.63
N GLU A 161 7.27 8.15 11.93
CA GLU A 161 8.68 8.44 12.15
C GLU A 161 9.53 8.00 10.95
N SER A 162 10.74 8.55 10.86
CA SER A 162 11.78 8.11 9.92
C SER A 162 13.04 7.79 10.72
N VAL A 163 13.53 6.56 10.59
CA VAL A 163 14.62 6.05 11.41
C VAL A 163 15.70 5.39 10.57
N ARG A 164 16.94 5.45 11.05
CA ARG A 164 18.03 4.60 10.55
C ARG A 164 17.99 3.28 11.31
N HIS A 165 17.88 2.19 10.58
CA HIS A 165 17.88 0.84 11.10
C HIS A 165 19.05 0.08 10.53
N ARG A 166 19.88 -0.50 11.43
CA ARG A 166 20.95 -1.40 11.03
C ARG A 166 20.42 -2.83 11.03
N ASP A 167 20.44 -3.43 9.86
CA ASP A 167 20.06 -4.82 9.68
C ASP A 167 21.03 -5.72 10.46
N PRO A 168 20.57 -6.54 11.40
CA PRO A 168 21.44 -7.34 12.25
C PRO A 168 22.22 -8.42 11.49
N ASP A 169 21.66 -8.94 10.38
CA ASP A 169 22.24 -10.03 9.63
C ASP A 169 23.28 -9.54 8.61
N THR A 170 23.01 -8.43 7.94
CA THR A 170 23.86 -7.88 6.88
C THR A 170 24.73 -6.71 7.32
N GLY A 171 24.44 -6.11 8.48
CA GLY A 171 25.08 -4.88 8.96
C GLY A 171 24.71 -3.63 8.14
N ALA A 172 23.87 -3.74 7.12
CA ALA A 172 23.47 -2.65 6.27
C ALA A 172 22.58 -1.64 7.02
N GLU A 173 22.92 -0.35 6.94
CA GLU A 173 22.10 0.71 7.52
C GLU A 173 21.12 1.24 6.50
N ARG A 174 19.82 1.07 6.78
CA ARG A 174 18.72 1.53 5.93
C ARG A 174 17.89 2.58 6.64
N ARG A 175 17.48 3.61 5.89
CA ARG A 175 16.48 4.58 6.38
C ARG A 175 15.08 4.04 6.13
N VAL A 176 14.34 3.77 7.19
CA VAL A 176 12.99 3.24 7.15
C VAL A 176 11.99 4.34 7.49
N ASN A 177 10.99 4.54 6.65
CA ASN A 177 9.86 5.43 6.92
C ASN A 177 8.67 4.61 7.42
N ALA A 178 8.18 4.91 8.62
CA ALA A 178 6.96 4.35 9.17
C ALA A 178 5.79 5.29 8.87
N LEU A 179 4.78 4.78 8.18
CA LEU A 179 3.62 5.52 7.70
C LEU A 179 2.34 4.95 8.30
N VAL A 180 1.29 5.76 8.37
CA VAL A 180 -0.07 5.27 8.65
C VAL A 180 -0.60 4.55 7.41
N PRO A 181 -1.13 3.32 7.54
CA PRO A 181 -1.73 2.60 6.43
C PRO A 181 -2.91 3.36 5.79
N LEU A 182 -3.10 3.14 4.49
CA LEU A 182 -4.19 3.70 3.69
C LEU A 182 -5.17 2.58 3.34
N ASP A 183 -6.12 2.31 4.22
CA ASP A 183 -7.10 1.23 4.02
C ASP A 183 -8.18 1.65 3.02
N GLY A 184 -8.57 0.73 2.13
CA GLY A 184 -9.61 0.96 1.13
C GLY A 184 -9.20 1.87 -0.04
N PHE A 185 -7.93 2.22 -0.14
CA PHE A 185 -7.39 2.97 -1.26
C PHE A 185 -6.94 2.06 -2.39
N HIS A 186 -7.10 2.54 -3.63
CA HIS A 186 -6.65 1.90 -4.86
C HIS A 186 -5.79 2.88 -5.66
N THR A 187 -4.74 2.40 -6.29
CA THR A 187 -3.93 3.19 -7.21
C THR A 187 -4.70 3.50 -8.51
N LEU A 188 -4.40 4.60 -9.18
CA LEU A 188 -4.97 4.83 -10.51
C LEU A 188 -4.49 3.79 -11.54
N ALA A 189 -3.39 3.10 -11.30
CA ALA A 189 -2.96 1.95 -12.10
C ALA A 189 -3.95 0.79 -11.97
N GLU A 190 -4.39 0.46 -10.74
CA GLU A 190 -5.44 -0.54 -10.50
C GLU A 190 -6.79 -0.11 -11.08
N VAL A 191 -7.16 1.16 -10.93
CA VAL A 191 -8.37 1.70 -11.58
C VAL A 191 -8.29 1.53 -13.10
N ARG A 192 -7.15 1.84 -13.72
CA ARG A 192 -6.94 1.68 -15.15
C ARG A 192 -7.02 0.22 -15.60
N ALA A 193 -6.43 -0.70 -14.81
CA ALA A 193 -6.50 -2.13 -15.08
C ALA A 193 -7.93 -2.68 -14.98
N ALA A 194 -8.73 -2.16 -14.03
CA ALA A 194 -10.14 -2.51 -13.87
C ALA A 194 -11.06 -1.92 -14.96
N HIS A 195 -10.58 -0.92 -15.72
CA HIS A 195 -11.31 -0.28 -16.82
C HIS A 195 -10.47 -0.28 -18.11
N PRO A 196 -10.29 -1.44 -18.76
CA PRO A 196 -9.41 -1.59 -19.93
C PRO A 196 -9.79 -0.69 -21.11
N ASP A 197 -11.09 -0.40 -21.29
CA ASP A 197 -11.61 0.48 -22.34
C ASP A 197 -11.56 1.98 -21.98
N GLY A 198 -10.96 2.31 -20.84
CA GLY A 198 -10.90 3.66 -20.27
C GLY A 198 -12.03 3.96 -19.31
N LEU A 199 -11.72 4.79 -18.30
CA LEU A 199 -12.68 5.24 -17.30
C LEU A 199 -13.67 6.27 -17.91
N ASP A 200 -14.93 6.25 -17.43
CA ASP A 200 -15.89 7.33 -17.77
C ASP A 200 -15.31 8.69 -17.37
N PRO A 201 -15.26 9.67 -18.29
CA PRO A 201 -14.69 10.99 -17.99
C PRO A 201 -15.36 11.73 -16.82
N ARG A 202 -16.64 11.45 -16.53
CA ARG A 202 -17.34 12.02 -15.38
C ARG A 202 -16.86 11.43 -14.06
N ASP A 203 -16.43 10.16 -14.05
CA ASP A 203 -15.82 9.53 -12.89
C ASP A 203 -14.35 9.98 -12.75
N ALA A 204 -13.62 10.09 -13.85
CA ALA A 204 -12.29 10.68 -13.86
C ALA A 204 -12.27 12.14 -13.37
N ALA A 205 -13.34 12.90 -13.59
CA ALA A 205 -13.42 14.31 -13.23
C ALA A 205 -13.24 14.58 -11.74
N TRP A 206 -13.87 13.78 -10.85
CA TRP A 206 -13.71 13.99 -9.42
C TRP A 206 -12.27 13.63 -8.94
N MET A 207 -11.66 12.60 -9.54
CA MET A 207 -10.27 12.20 -9.25
C MET A 207 -9.31 13.32 -9.65
N TRP A 208 -9.52 13.89 -10.85
CA TRP A 208 -8.69 14.98 -11.34
C TRP A 208 -8.79 16.26 -10.49
N ARG A 209 -10.02 16.64 -10.11
CA ARG A 209 -10.25 17.75 -9.18
C ARG A 209 -9.47 17.55 -7.87
N ARG A 210 -9.55 16.36 -7.26
CA ARG A 210 -8.83 16.04 -6.03
C ARG A 210 -7.32 16.08 -6.22
N LEU A 211 -6.83 15.57 -7.35
CA LEU A 211 -5.42 15.60 -7.69
C LEU A 211 -4.89 17.04 -7.83
N LEU A 212 -5.64 17.92 -8.50
CA LEU A 212 -5.26 19.33 -8.63
C LEU A 212 -5.26 20.06 -7.28
N VAL A 213 -6.20 19.75 -6.38
CA VAL A 213 -6.19 20.28 -5.00
C VAL A 213 -4.94 19.79 -4.26
N ALA A 214 -4.60 18.50 -4.36
CA ALA A 214 -3.42 17.92 -3.73
C ALA A 214 -2.12 18.60 -4.21
N LEU A 215 -1.98 18.80 -5.51
CA LEU A 215 -0.84 19.48 -6.12
C LEU A 215 -0.78 20.96 -5.75
N GLY A 216 -1.89 21.68 -5.83
CA GLY A 216 -1.95 23.08 -5.45
C GLY A 216 -1.58 23.32 -3.97
N TRP A 217 -2.01 22.41 -3.09
CA TRP A 217 -1.62 22.42 -1.69
C TRP A 217 -0.12 22.18 -1.51
N ALA A 218 0.45 21.18 -2.20
CA ALA A 218 1.87 20.88 -2.12
C ALA A 218 2.75 22.00 -2.68
N HIS A 219 2.36 22.59 -3.82
CA HIS A 219 3.07 23.72 -4.44
C HIS A 219 3.12 24.93 -3.53
N ARG A 220 2.00 25.28 -2.85
CA ARG A 220 1.98 26.33 -1.84
C ARG A 220 2.87 26.04 -0.63
N ALA A 221 3.03 24.77 -0.27
CA ALA A 221 3.98 24.36 0.77
C ALA A 221 5.45 24.30 0.27
N GLY A 222 5.72 24.71 -0.98
CA GLY A 222 7.05 24.74 -1.58
C GLY A 222 7.57 23.34 -1.93
N ARG A 223 6.69 22.46 -2.44
CA ARG A 223 7.06 21.12 -2.94
C ARG A 223 6.46 20.85 -4.31
N VAL A 224 7.29 20.38 -5.21
CA VAL A 224 6.93 19.73 -6.47
C VAL A 224 7.03 18.24 -6.23
N HIS A 225 6.01 17.46 -6.59
CA HIS A 225 5.99 16.00 -6.38
C HIS A 225 6.99 15.27 -7.28
N GLY A 226 7.09 15.69 -8.54
CA GLY A 226 8.07 15.21 -9.50
C GLY A 226 7.76 13.84 -10.13
N ALA A 227 6.80 13.08 -9.59
CA ALA A 227 6.45 11.74 -10.09
C ALA A 227 4.95 11.46 -9.93
N VAL A 228 4.08 12.30 -10.49
CA VAL A 228 2.62 12.10 -10.48
C VAL A 228 2.26 11.01 -11.51
N LEU A 229 2.47 9.77 -11.11
CA LEU A 229 2.27 8.57 -11.91
C LEU A 229 1.04 7.77 -11.44
N PRO A 230 0.47 6.90 -12.27
CA PRO A 230 -0.73 6.14 -11.89
C PRO A 230 -0.58 5.34 -10.59
N GLU A 231 0.60 4.80 -10.31
CA GLU A 231 0.89 4.04 -9.09
C GLU A 231 1.06 4.91 -7.84
N HIS A 232 1.34 6.21 -8.03
CA HIS A 232 1.57 7.15 -6.94
C HIS A 232 0.35 7.99 -6.58
N VAL A 233 -0.75 7.83 -7.31
CA VAL A 233 -2.04 8.48 -7.02
C VAL A 233 -3.01 7.43 -6.54
N LEU A 234 -3.40 7.50 -5.27
CA LEU A 234 -4.34 6.58 -4.65
C LEU A 234 -5.70 7.26 -4.46
N ILE A 235 -6.77 6.54 -4.76
CA ILE A 235 -8.14 7.00 -4.54
C ILE A 235 -8.88 6.06 -3.59
N HIS A 236 -9.79 6.63 -2.79
CA HIS A 236 -10.75 5.87 -2.00
C HIS A 236 -12.12 5.95 -2.67
N PRO A 237 -12.63 4.86 -3.27
CA PRO A 237 -13.85 4.87 -4.07
C PRO A 237 -15.06 5.45 -3.34
N ALA A 238 -15.39 4.90 -2.17
CA ALA A 238 -16.60 5.28 -1.42
C ALA A 238 -16.53 6.71 -0.83
N LEU A 239 -15.34 7.18 -0.41
CA LEU A 239 -15.17 8.49 0.23
C LEU A 239 -14.77 9.58 -0.77
N HIS A 240 -14.52 9.25 -2.03
CA HIS A 240 -13.94 10.17 -3.02
C HIS A 240 -12.68 10.88 -2.50
N GLY A 241 -11.91 10.16 -1.66
CA GLY A 241 -10.62 10.60 -1.16
C GLY A 241 -9.53 10.42 -2.20
N LEU A 242 -8.44 11.18 -2.07
CA LEU A 242 -7.23 11.01 -2.87
C LEU A 242 -6.01 11.23 -1.99
N VAL A 243 -4.98 10.41 -2.17
CA VAL A 243 -3.68 10.56 -1.52
C VAL A 243 -2.58 10.43 -2.57
N LEU A 244 -1.64 11.37 -2.57
CA LEU A 244 -0.38 11.27 -3.31
C LEU A 244 0.67 10.60 -2.43
N VAL A 245 1.28 9.53 -2.91
CA VAL A 245 2.34 8.77 -2.24
C VAL A 245 3.67 8.91 -2.98
N ASP A 246 4.74 8.31 -2.45
CA ASP A 246 6.08 8.34 -3.05
C ASP A 246 6.69 9.74 -3.19
N TRP A 247 6.61 10.52 -2.11
CA TRP A 247 7.24 11.85 -1.98
C TRP A 247 8.77 11.82 -2.02
N CYS A 248 9.37 10.63 -2.14
CA CYS A 248 10.81 10.44 -2.33
C CYS A 248 11.34 11.08 -3.62
N TYR A 249 10.49 11.24 -4.63
CA TYR A 249 10.83 11.92 -5.89
C TYR A 249 10.67 13.45 -5.80
N SER A 250 10.15 13.97 -4.70
CA SER A 250 9.81 15.38 -4.59
C SER A 250 11.04 16.29 -4.47
N THR A 251 10.86 17.52 -4.95
CA THR A 251 11.93 18.55 -4.91
C THR A 251 11.36 19.90 -4.55
N ALA A 252 12.24 20.89 -4.26
CA ALA A 252 11.84 22.28 -4.18
C ALA A 252 11.58 22.84 -5.60
N PRO A 253 10.66 23.80 -5.77
CA PRO A 253 10.50 24.49 -7.04
C PRO A 253 11.83 25.13 -7.49
N GLY A 254 12.26 24.85 -8.71
CA GLY A 254 13.52 25.34 -9.26
C GLY A 254 14.68 24.35 -9.19
N ASP A 255 14.53 23.25 -8.43
CA ASP A 255 15.52 22.18 -8.39
C ASP A 255 15.12 21.03 -9.35
N PRO A 256 16.08 20.22 -9.85
CA PRO A 256 15.77 19.06 -10.65
C PRO A 256 15.11 17.94 -9.81
N VAL A 257 14.27 17.14 -10.45
CA VAL A 257 13.75 15.89 -9.85
C VAL A 257 14.91 14.93 -9.56
N PRO A 258 15.04 14.37 -8.35
CA PRO A 258 16.22 13.60 -7.94
C PRO A 258 16.37 12.27 -8.68
N ALA A 259 15.27 11.61 -8.99
CA ALA A 259 15.21 10.33 -9.70
C ALA A 259 13.94 10.25 -10.52
N LEU A 260 13.90 9.34 -11.48
CA LEU A 260 12.69 9.04 -12.26
C LEU A 260 12.41 7.54 -12.23
N VAL A 261 11.15 7.18 -12.42
CA VAL A 261 10.72 5.79 -12.56
C VAL A 261 10.95 5.38 -14.03
N GLU A 262 11.95 4.57 -14.27
CA GLU A 262 12.45 4.31 -15.63
C GLU A 262 11.39 3.72 -16.57
N ARG A 263 10.54 2.81 -16.09
CA ARG A 263 9.43 2.25 -16.89
C ARG A 263 8.40 3.30 -17.35
N HIS A 264 8.37 4.48 -16.70
CA HIS A 264 7.53 5.62 -17.06
C HIS A 264 8.29 6.75 -17.76
N ARG A 265 9.52 6.52 -18.22
CA ARG A 265 10.36 7.57 -18.83
C ARG A 265 9.64 8.40 -19.89
N ALA A 266 8.83 7.76 -20.73
CA ALA A 266 8.04 8.43 -21.76
C ALA A 266 6.89 9.32 -21.22
N HIS A 267 6.53 9.20 -19.95
CA HIS A 267 5.52 10.05 -19.29
C HIS A 267 6.10 11.38 -18.81
N TYR A 268 7.41 11.39 -18.53
CA TYR A 268 8.05 12.56 -17.97
C TYR A 268 8.24 13.66 -19.04
N PRO A 269 8.07 14.93 -18.64
CA PRO A 269 8.32 16.05 -19.53
C PRO A 269 9.84 16.27 -19.75
N PRO A 270 10.22 17.00 -20.81
CA PRO A 270 11.62 17.17 -21.21
C PRO A 270 12.53 17.78 -20.12
N GLU A 271 12.00 18.60 -19.22
CA GLU A 271 12.80 19.15 -18.12
C GLU A 271 13.24 18.06 -17.13
N VAL A 272 12.41 17.05 -16.86
CA VAL A 272 12.76 15.96 -15.93
C VAL A 272 13.80 15.04 -16.58
N THR A 273 13.58 14.58 -17.81
CA THR A 273 14.54 13.71 -18.51
C THR A 273 15.86 14.42 -18.81
N GLY A 274 15.83 15.75 -18.98
CA GLY A 274 16.99 16.61 -19.17
C GLY A 274 17.60 17.12 -17.86
N ARG A 275 17.16 16.67 -16.68
CA ARG A 275 17.65 17.10 -15.36
C ARG A 275 17.66 18.62 -15.16
N ARG A 276 16.66 19.30 -15.70
CA ARG A 276 16.45 20.74 -15.58
C ARG A 276 15.50 21.07 -14.42
N PRO A 277 15.40 22.33 -14.00
CA PRO A 277 14.52 22.75 -12.93
C PRO A 277 13.07 22.33 -13.11
N ALA A 278 12.49 21.68 -12.09
CA ALA A 278 11.08 21.31 -12.01
C ALA A 278 10.27 22.43 -11.33
N THR A 279 9.02 22.57 -11.75
CA THR A 279 8.06 23.54 -11.21
C THR A 279 6.67 22.92 -11.09
N GLY A 280 5.67 23.68 -10.63
CA GLY A 280 4.28 23.23 -10.67
C GLY A 280 3.83 22.76 -12.04
N ALA A 281 4.34 23.35 -13.13
CA ALA A 281 4.04 22.91 -14.50
C ALA A 281 4.52 21.49 -14.82
N THR A 282 5.56 21.01 -14.13
CA THR A 282 6.04 19.62 -14.23
C THR A 282 5.00 18.64 -13.68
N ASP A 283 4.48 18.90 -12.48
CA ASP A 283 3.44 18.06 -11.88
C ASP A 283 2.12 18.11 -12.66
N LEU A 284 1.74 19.29 -13.16
CA LEU A 284 0.52 19.44 -13.96
C LEU A 284 0.61 18.71 -15.31
N HIS A 285 1.81 18.64 -15.91
CA HIS A 285 2.06 17.79 -17.07
C HIS A 285 1.84 16.31 -16.74
N LEU A 286 2.49 15.82 -15.68
CA LEU A 286 2.39 14.41 -15.26
C LEU A 286 0.95 14.04 -14.89
N ALA A 287 0.26 14.89 -14.10
CA ALA A 287 -1.13 14.70 -13.73
C ALA A 287 -2.03 14.60 -14.96
N SER A 288 -1.84 15.49 -15.94
CA SER A 288 -2.63 15.49 -17.18
C SER A 288 -2.36 14.24 -18.03
N ARG A 289 -1.10 13.77 -18.10
CA ARG A 289 -0.76 12.51 -18.75
C ARG A 289 -1.41 11.31 -18.06
N THR A 290 -1.38 11.29 -16.74
CA THR A 290 -2.00 10.23 -15.92
C THR A 290 -3.51 10.20 -16.14
N MET A 291 -4.18 11.34 -16.13
CA MET A 291 -5.64 11.42 -16.38
C MET A 291 -6.01 11.08 -17.83
N ALA A 292 -5.18 11.47 -18.81
CA ALA A 292 -5.37 11.06 -20.19
C ALA A 292 -5.29 9.54 -20.36
N ALA A 293 -4.28 8.90 -19.75
CA ALA A 293 -4.12 7.45 -19.77
C ALA A 293 -5.28 6.72 -19.07
N LEU A 294 -5.83 7.29 -18.00
CA LEU A 294 -6.95 6.72 -17.25
C LEU A 294 -8.24 6.70 -18.09
N MET A 295 -8.54 7.78 -18.80
CA MET A 295 -9.73 7.90 -19.64
C MET A 295 -9.58 7.21 -21.01
N GLY A 296 -8.37 7.15 -21.53
CA GLY A 296 -8.07 6.53 -22.83
C GLY A 296 -8.90 7.14 -23.96
N GLU A 297 -9.43 6.29 -24.84
CA GLU A 297 -10.23 6.70 -25.99
C GLU A 297 -11.58 7.33 -25.59
N ARG A 298 -12.06 7.14 -24.39
CA ARG A 298 -13.29 7.74 -23.86
C ARG A 298 -13.16 9.24 -23.58
N THR A 299 -11.95 9.81 -23.68
CA THR A 299 -11.70 11.24 -23.45
C THR A 299 -12.46 12.10 -24.48
N PRO A 300 -13.38 13.00 -24.07
CA PRO A 300 -14.07 13.89 -24.99
C PRO A 300 -13.10 14.86 -25.68
N GLN A 301 -13.45 15.26 -26.92
CA GLN A 301 -12.59 16.13 -27.72
C GLN A 301 -12.21 17.45 -27.01
N PRO A 302 -13.13 18.18 -26.31
CA PRO A 302 -12.73 19.37 -25.55
C PRO A 302 -11.75 19.07 -24.41
N MET A 303 -11.88 17.93 -23.73
CA MET A 303 -10.92 17.49 -22.69
C MET A 303 -9.56 17.12 -23.31
N ARG A 304 -9.54 16.48 -24.48
CA ARG A 304 -8.28 16.23 -25.22
C ARG A 304 -7.56 17.54 -25.55
N ALA A 305 -8.28 18.59 -25.94
CA ALA A 305 -7.69 19.91 -26.19
C ALA A 305 -7.10 20.53 -24.92
N PHE A 306 -7.82 20.45 -23.79
CA PHE A 306 -7.37 20.90 -22.48
C PHE A 306 -6.09 20.16 -22.03
N LEU A 307 -6.08 18.83 -22.15
CA LEU A 307 -4.92 17.98 -21.82
C LEU A 307 -3.69 18.33 -22.68
N ARG A 308 -3.87 18.59 -23.98
CA ARG A 308 -2.77 19.04 -24.86
C ARG A 308 -2.14 20.33 -24.37
N GLY A 309 -2.95 21.30 -23.93
CA GLY A 309 -2.43 22.55 -23.34
C GLY A 309 -1.55 22.33 -22.11
N CYS A 310 -1.92 21.35 -21.27
CA CYS A 310 -1.15 20.98 -20.08
C CYS A 310 0.12 20.16 -20.37
N THR A 311 0.22 19.55 -21.56
CA THR A 311 1.32 18.63 -21.91
C THR A 311 2.26 19.16 -23.01
N LEU A 312 2.26 20.46 -23.26
CA LEU A 312 3.17 21.08 -24.19
C LEU A 312 4.66 20.78 -23.84
N PRO A 313 5.55 20.61 -24.82
CA PRO A 313 6.98 20.34 -24.56
C PRO A 313 7.67 21.48 -23.77
N ALA A 314 7.37 22.73 -24.12
CA ALA A 314 7.96 23.89 -23.45
C ALA A 314 7.27 24.16 -22.09
N GLN A 315 8.01 23.99 -20.99
CA GLN A 315 7.52 24.15 -19.64
C GLN A 315 6.82 25.51 -19.40
N ALA A 316 7.45 26.61 -19.89
CA ALA A 316 6.91 27.97 -19.71
C ALA A 316 5.56 28.22 -20.44
N ARG A 317 5.17 27.34 -21.37
CA ARG A 317 3.89 27.44 -22.11
C ARG A 317 2.77 26.62 -21.47
N ARG A 318 3.05 25.88 -20.40
CA ARG A 318 2.05 25.09 -19.67
C ARG A 318 1.47 25.88 -18.50
N PRO A 319 0.26 25.53 -18.03
CA PRO A 319 -0.22 25.98 -16.71
C PRO A 319 0.78 25.61 -15.60
N HIS A 320 0.95 26.49 -14.62
CA HIS A 320 1.83 26.29 -13.47
C HIS A 320 1.13 26.56 -12.12
N ASP A 321 -0.13 26.95 -12.15
CA ASP A 321 -0.98 27.09 -10.97
C ASP A 321 -2.09 26.05 -10.99
N ALA A 322 -2.03 25.08 -10.07
CA ALA A 322 -3.00 24.00 -9.98
C ALA A 322 -4.41 24.48 -9.60
N TRP A 323 -4.52 25.59 -8.82
CA TRP A 323 -5.81 26.12 -8.42
C TRP A 323 -6.50 26.84 -9.56
N ARG A 324 -5.74 27.56 -10.37
CA ARG A 324 -6.26 28.18 -11.59
C ARG A 324 -6.69 27.09 -12.60
N LEU A 325 -5.84 26.08 -12.79
CA LEU A 325 -6.15 24.95 -13.67
C LEU A 325 -7.39 24.18 -13.20
N LEU A 326 -7.60 24.06 -11.88
CA LEU A 326 -8.82 23.47 -11.31
C LEU A 326 -10.07 24.28 -11.70
N ALA A 327 -10.02 25.60 -11.59
CA ALA A 327 -11.15 26.46 -12.01
C ALA A 327 -11.46 26.31 -13.51
N GLU A 328 -10.43 26.32 -14.36
CA GLU A 328 -10.57 26.11 -15.80
C GLU A 328 -11.14 24.72 -16.14
N LEU A 329 -10.74 23.69 -15.39
CA LEU A 329 -11.29 22.34 -15.50
C LEU A 329 -12.77 22.31 -15.08
N ASP A 330 -13.14 22.99 -14.00
CA ASP A 330 -14.51 23.05 -13.51
C ASP A 330 -15.44 23.74 -14.54
N ASP A 331 -14.98 24.82 -15.16
CA ASP A 331 -15.69 25.49 -16.24
C ASP A 331 -15.85 24.58 -17.47
N LEU A 332 -14.81 23.84 -17.83
CA LEU A 332 -14.89 22.88 -18.93
C LEU A 332 -15.90 21.77 -18.63
N LEU A 333 -15.85 21.19 -17.42
CA LEU A 333 -16.75 20.12 -17.00
C LEU A 333 -18.21 20.61 -16.91
N HIS A 334 -18.42 21.86 -16.46
CA HIS A 334 -19.75 22.46 -16.44
C HIS A 334 -20.34 22.61 -17.86
N ARG A 335 -19.53 23.03 -18.83
CA ARG A 335 -19.97 23.13 -20.26
C ARG A 335 -20.27 21.74 -20.85
N LEU A 336 -19.54 20.69 -20.45
CA LEU A 336 -19.72 19.34 -20.99
C LEU A 336 -20.88 18.59 -20.36
N TYR A 337 -21.09 18.76 -19.06
CA TYR A 337 -21.95 17.87 -18.26
C TYR A 337 -22.97 18.61 -17.39
N GLY A 338 -22.98 19.94 -17.40
CA GLY A 338 -23.84 20.73 -16.53
C GLY A 338 -23.34 20.84 -15.09
N PRO A 339 -24.22 21.19 -14.15
CA PRO A 339 -23.89 21.35 -12.74
C PRO A 339 -23.30 20.07 -12.15
N ARG A 340 -22.37 20.25 -11.19
CA ARG A 340 -21.73 19.13 -10.50
C ARG A 340 -22.74 18.30 -9.71
N THR A 341 -22.80 17.01 -10.00
CA THR A 341 -23.56 16.02 -9.24
C THR A 341 -22.62 14.99 -8.61
N PHE A 342 -22.96 14.47 -7.44
CA PHE A 342 -22.24 13.34 -6.86
C PHE A 342 -22.55 12.07 -7.65
N ARG A 343 -21.52 11.34 -8.02
CA ARG A 343 -21.63 10.05 -8.71
C ARG A 343 -20.95 8.99 -7.84
N PRO A 344 -21.69 8.01 -7.30
CA PRO A 344 -21.08 6.88 -6.61
C PRO A 344 -20.06 6.18 -7.51
N PHE A 345 -18.91 5.86 -6.95
CA PHE A 345 -17.86 5.13 -7.66
C PHE A 345 -17.48 3.87 -6.90
N THR A 346 -17.42 2.75 -7.58
CA THR A 346 -17.02 1.45 -7.02
C THR A 346 -15.98 0.79 -7.92
N MET A 347 -15.03 0.13 -7.32
CA MET A 347 -14.08 -0.70 -8.07
C MET A 347 -14.76 -2.01 -8.48
N PRO A 348 -14.61 -2.46 -9.75
CA PRO A 348 -15.09 -3.77 -10.17
C PRO A 348 -14.49 -4.87 -9.30
N GLY A 349 -15.32 -5.84 -8.88
CA GLY A 349 -14.89 -6.98 -8.05
C GLY A 349 -14.81 -6.72 -6.55
N THR A 350 -14.94 -5.49 -6.07
CA THR A 350 -15.10 -5.20 -4.63
C THR A 350 -16.57 -5.30 -4.24
N ARG A 351 -16.87 -6.13 -3.21
CA ARG A 351 -18.22 -6.09 -2.61
C ARG A 351 -18.42 -4.72 -1.96
N PRO A 352 -19.59 -4.09 -2.13
CA PRO A 352 -19.88 -2.89 -1.35
C PRO A 352 -19.77 -3.24 0.13
N HIS A 353 -19.04 -2.45 0.89
CA HIS A 353 -19.08 -2.52 2.35
C HIS A 353 -20.49 -2.17 2.81
N PRO A 354 -21.09 -2.96 3.72
CA PRO A 354 -22.40 -2.66 4.28
C PRO A 354 -22.43 -1.35 5.05
#